data_3d3e98df2136faafe27dab2145553440
#
_entry.id   3d3e98df2136faafe27dab2145553440
#
_cell.length_a   1.000
_cell.length_b   1.000
_cell.length_c   1.000
_cell.angle_alpha   90.00
_cell.angle_beta   90.00
_cell.angle_gamma   90.00
#
_symmetry.space_group_name_H-M   'P 1'
#
loop_
_entity.id
_entity.type
_entity.pdbx_description
1 polymer ?
#
loop_
_entity_poly.entity_id
_entity_poly.type
_entity_poly.pdbx_seq_one_letter_code
_entity_poly.pdbx_strand_id
1 'polypeptide(L)'
;MNKTVPLFIAAALATSAFADDDKQEMKHHGDGQMNHADMNHAHGAELEHGANHEHHAMAHDHGDMAMIAATITHTNEISAALANGGTPVVVDVLGVVCDFCATAMNKVFSKRNEVAAIYVDLDKKTLNLVINDGSDLSDKQIEKLAKQAGYRIAAIRRDNEAMGG
;
A
#
# COMPACT_ATOMS: atom_id res chain seq x y z
N MET A 1 -51.82 10.47 16.87
CA MET A 1 -52.05 9.02 16.75
C MET A 1 -50.70 8.34 16.89
N ASN A 2 -50.43 7.92 18.13
CA ASN A 2 -49.15 7.34 18.51
C ASN A 2 -49.13 5.85 18.10
N LYS A 3 -48.18 5.45 17.28
CA LYS A 3 -47.91 4.02 17.02
C LYS A 3 -46.63 3.62 17.75
N THR A 4 -46.85 2.99 18.87
CA THR A 4 -45.83 2.33 19.69
C THR A 4 -45.40 1.05 18.99
N VAL A 5 -44.11 0.92 18.65
CA VAL A 5 -43.52 -0.32 18.11
C VAL A 5 -42.86 -1.05 19.28
N PRO A 6 -43.14 -2.32 19.52
CA PRO A 6 -42.53 -3.09 20.61
C PRO A 6 -41.09 -3.50 20.27
N LEU A 7 -40.26 -3.29 21.28
CA LEU A 7 -38.86 -3.71 21.37
C LEU A 7 -38.81 -5.22 21.61
N PHE A 8 -38.28 -6.01 20.65
CA PHE A 8 -37.93 -7.41 20.91
C PHE A 8 -36.43 -7.49 21.18
N ILE A 9 -36.13 -7.70 22.45
CA ILE A 9 -34.82 -8.08 22.90
C ILE A 9 -34.73 -9.61 22.77
N ALA A 10 -33.89 -10.11 21.88
CA ALA A 10 -33.46 -11.50 21.85
C ALA A 10 -31.98 -11.57 22.21
N ALA A 11 -31.73 -11.92 23.48
CA ALA A 11 -30.39 -12.30 23.94
C ALA A 11 -30.11 -13.75 23.51
N ALA A 12 -29.09 -13.96 22.72
CA ALA A 12 -28.50 -15.27 22.49
C ALA A 12 -27.04 -15.23 22.91
N LEU A 13 -26.80 -15.76 24.12
CA LEU A 13 -25.47 -16.12 24.61
C LEU A 13 -25.06 -17.43 23.92
N ALA A 14 -24.02 -17.40 23.11
CA ALA A 14 -23.31 -18.60 22.69
C ALA A 14 -21.85 -18.46 23.11
N THR A 15 -21.52 -19.06 24.23
CA THR A 15 -20.17 -19.38 24.67
C THR A 15 -19.68 -20.57 23.86
N SER A 16 -18.61 -20.40 23.07
CA SER A 16 -17.79 -21.51 22.61
C SER A 16 -16.34 -21.22 22.95
N ALA A 17 -15.89 -21.91 24.00
CA ALA A 17 -14.49 -22.07 24.32
C ALA A 17 -13.85 -22.98 23.24
N PHE A 18 -12.85 -22.49 22.57
CA PHE A 18 -11.86 -23.34 21.90
C PHE A 18 -10.50 -23.05 22.53
N ALA A 19 -10.14 -24.00 23.42
CA ALA A 19 -8.77 -24.27 23.73
C ALA A 19 -8.29 -25.27 22.68
N ASP A 20 -7.24 -24.94 21.95
CA ASP A 20 -6.33 -25.94 21.41
C ASP A 20 -4.94 -25.33 21.33
N ASP A 21 -4.15 -25.89 22.16
CA ASP A 21 -2.73 -25.86 22.39
C ASP A 21 -2.10 -26.70 21.26
N ASP A 22 -1.43 -26.11 20.31
CA ASP A 22 -0.55 -26.84 19.40
C ASP A 22 0.82 -26.21 19.38
N LYS A 23 1.58 -26.60 20.39
CA LYS A 23 3.03 -26.50 20.45
C LYS A 23 3.64 -27.39 19.37
N GLN A 24 3.86 -26.88 18.18
CA GLN A 24 4.79 -27.52 17.25
C GLN A 24 6.21 -26.99 17.47
N GLU A 25 6.92 -27.80 18.21
CA GLU A 25 8.37 -27.81 18.33
C GLU A 25 9.01 -27.99 16.93
N MET A 26 9.47 -26.93 16.30
CA MET A 26 10.33 -27.06 15.13
C MET A 26 11.76 -27.34 15.60
N LYS A 27 12.15 -28.59 15.46
CA LYS A 27 13.53 -29.05 15.56
C LYS A 27 14.37 -28.36 14.48
N HIS A 28 15.33 -27.56 14.91
CA HIS A 28 16.44 -27.11 14.11
C HIS A 28 17.33 -28.30 13.76
N HIS A 29 17.32 -28.71 12.49
CA HIS A 29 18.37 -29.50 11.89
C HIS A 29 19.06 -28.59 10.89
N GLY A 30 20.30 -28.36 11.10
CA GLY A 30 21.43 -28.88 10.44
C GLY A 30 22.39 -27.76 10.10
N ASP A 31 23.49 -27.71 10.83
CA ASP A 31 24.70 -27.00 10.50
C ASP A 31 25.19 -27.39 9.11
N GLY A 32 25.05 -26.51 8.14
CA GLY A 32 25.70 -26.56 6.85
C GLY A 32 26.83 -25.53 6.79
N GLN A 33 27.99 -25.88 7.34
CA GLN A 33 29.23 -25.14 7.12
C GLN A 33 29.59 -25.21 5.63
N MET A 34 29.27 -24.15 4.88
CA MET A 34 29.88 -23.97 3.55
C MET A 34 31.19 -23.21 3.71
N ASN A 35 32.27 -23.95 3.62
CA ASN A 35 33.62 -23.44 3.47
C ASN A 35 33.74 -22.72 2.12
N HIS A 36 33.75 -21.40 2.13
CA HIS A 36 34.23 -20.61 1.02
C HIS A 36 35.73 -20.40 1.15
N ALA A 37 36.50 -21.42 0.81
CA ALA A 37 37.92 -21.30 0.53
C ALA A 37 38.10 -21.52 -0.96
N ASP A 38 38.93 -20.69 -1.55
CA ASP A 38 39.48 -20.78 -2.90
C ASP A 38 38.55 -20.42 -4.09
N MET A 39 38.40 -19.11 -4.36
CA MET A 39 38.41 -18.62 -5.72
C MET A 39 39.39 -17.45 -5.84
N ASN A 40 40.63 -17.88 -6.08
CA ASN A 40 41.72 -16.99 -6.47
C ASN A 40 41.55 -16.64 -7.94
N HIS A 41 40.88 -15.50 -8.24
CA HIS A 41 40.84 -14.96 -9.58
C HIS A 41 42.00 -14.01 -9.78
N ALA A 42 43.09 -14.53 -10.29
CA ALA A 42 44.15 -13.74 -10.86
C ALA A 42 43.64 -13.09 -12.16
N HIS A 43 43.30 -11.82 -12.14
CA HIS A 43 43.12 -11.02 -13.32
C HIS A 43 44.36 -10.15 -13.54
N GLY A 44 45.32 -10.75 -14.24
CA GLY A 44 46.34 -10.02 -14.93
C GLY A 44 45.92 -9.82 -16.38
N ALA A 45 45.60 -8.60 -16.75
CA ALA A 45 45.77 -8.09 -18.12
C ALA A 45 45.59 -6.57 -18.04
N GLU A 46 46.73 -5.88 -18.09
CA GLU A 46 46.79 -4.45 -18.38
C GLU A 46 46.22 -4.23 -19.80
N LEU A 47 45.09 -3.54 -19.88
CA LEU A 47 44.65 -2.93 -21.09
C LEU A 47 44.66 -1.40 -20.87
N GLU A 48 45.72 -0.77 -21.39
CA GLU A 48 45.79 0.67 -21.57
C GLU A 48 44.64 1.12 -22.49
N HIS A 49 43.58 1.64 -21.92
CA HIS A 49 42.54 2.35 -22.66
C HIS A 49 42.86 3.81 -22.65
N GLY A 50 43.31 4.27 -23.85
CA GLY A 50 43.60 5.63 -24.17
C GLY A 50 42.46 6.59 -23.78
N ALA A 51 42.90 7.70 -23.22
CA ALA A 51 42.12 8.87 -22.94
C ALA A 51 41.47 9.39 -24.21
N ASN A 52 40.16 9.42 -24.25
CA ASN A 52 39.34 10.43 -24.96
C ASN A 52 37.85 10.08 -24.69
N HIS A 53 37.40 10.26 -23.46
CA HIS A 53 35.99 10.44 -23.24
C HIS A 53 35.71 11.94 -23.21
N GLU A 54 35.38 12.49 -24.38
CA GLU A 54 34.63 13.72 -24.46
C GLU A 54 33.35 13.50 -23.67
N HIS A 55 33.30 14.05 -22.46
CA HIS A 55 32.08 14.15 -21.68
C HIS A 55 31.12 15.03 -22.48
N HIS A 56 30.31 14.41 -23.35
CA HIS A 56 29.08 15.03 -23.76
C HIS A 56 28.28 15.25 -22.47
N ALA A 57 28.39 16.46 -21.95
CA ALA A 57 27.43 16.98 -20.99
C ALA A 57 26.07 16.98 -21.71
N MET A 58 25.39 15.83 -21.68
CA MET A 58 23.97 15.83 -21.94
C MET A 58 23.38 16.62 -20.79
N ALA A 59 23.12 17.90 -21.05
CA ALA A 59 22.21 18.68 -20.25
C ALA A 59 20.90 17.87 -20.26
N HIS A 60 20.69 17.10 -19.21
CA HIS A 60 19.38 16.59 -18.92
C HIS A 60 18.55 17.84 -18.59
N ASP A 61 17.93 18.37 -19.63
CA ASP A 61 16.81 19.27 -19.49
C ASP A 61 15.78 18.51 -18.64
N HIS A 62 15.85 18.69 -17.33
CA HIS A 62 14.78 18.37 -16.45
C HIS A 62 13.69 19.40 -16.72
N GLY A 63 13.16 19.32 -17.96
CA GLY A 63 11.93 20.00 -18.29
C GLY A 63 10.99 19.76 -17.14
N ASP A 64 10.54 20.83 -16.57
CA ASP A 64 9.53 20.97 -15.54
C ASP A 64 8.33 20.09 -15.95
N MET A 65 8.46 18.76 -15.72
CA MET A 65 7.32 17.88 -15.75
C MET A 65 6.52 18.31 -14.54
N ALA A 66 5.64 19.30 -14.77
CA ALA A 66 4.54 19.55 -13.86
C ALA A 66 3.99 18.18 -13.54
N MET A 67 4.27 17.69 -12.34
CA MET A 67 3.79 16.38 -11.90
C MET A 67 2.28 16.48 -11.95
N ILE A 68 1.68 15.95 -13.03
CA ILE A 68 0.23 15.84 -13.11
C ILE A 68 -0.13 14.96 -11.92
N ALA A 69 -0.75 15.58 -10.92
CA ALA A 69 -1.11 14.90 -9.70
C ALA A 69 -1.96 13.68 -10.07
N ALA A 70 -1.56 12.52 -9.57
CA ALA A 70 -2.26 11.29 -9.92
C ALA A 70 -3.71 11.36 -9.45
N THR A 71 -4.64 11.12 -10.36
CA THR A 71 -6.07 11.04 -10.08
C THR A 71 -6.48 9.64 -9.65
N ILE A 72 -7.66 9.51 -9.04
CA ILE A 72 -8.19 8.23 -8.61
C ILE A 72 -8.29 7.24 -9.77
N THR A 73 -7.88 6.02 -9.54
CA THR A 73 -8.00 4.95 -10.52
C THR A 73 -9.37 4.27 -10.37
N HIS A 74 -10.15 4.28 -11.44
CA HIS A 74 -11.50 3.71 -11.47
C HIS A 74 -11.42 2.20 -11.68
N THR A 75 -11.72 1.44 -10.64
CA THR A 75 -12.10 0.02 -10.71
C THR A 75 -13.61 -0.10 -10.57
N ASN A 76 -14.17 -1.30 -10.73
CA ASN A 76 -15.59 -1.52 -10.50
C ASN A 76 -15.99 -1.18 -9.06
N GLU A 77 -15.17 -1.57 -8.09
CA GLU A 77 -15.39 -1.35 -6.66
C GLU A 77 -15.29 0.14 -6.31
N ILE A 78 -14.24 0.82 -6.80
CA ILE A 78 -14.06 2.28 -6.60
C ILE A 78 -15.24 3.03 -7.21
N SER A 79 -15.62 2.70 -8.45
CA SER A 79 -16.71 3.38 -9.15
C SER A 79 -18.06 3.16 -8.45
N ALA A 80 -18.33 1.94 -7.97
CA ALA A 80 -19.55 1.64 -7.23
C ALA A 80 -19.61 2.38 -5.89
N ALA A 81 -18.50 2.46 -5.16
CA ALA A 81 -18.43 3.18 -3.89
C ALA A 81 -18.62 4.69 -4.08
N LEU A 82 -18.04 5.27 -5.14
CA LEU A 82 -18.26 6.69 -5.49
C LEU A 82 -19.72 6.98 -5.87
N ALA A 83 -20.36 6.07 -6.63
CA ALA A 83 -21.78 6.20 -7.00
C ALA A 83 -22.70 6.15 -5.78
N ASN A 84 -22.29 5.53 -4.68
CA ASN A 84 -22.99 5.48 -3.41
C ASN A 84 -22.71 6.70 -2.50
N GLY A 85 -22.07 7.74 -3.02
CA GLY A 85 -21.79 8.98 -2.27
C GLY A 85 -20.50 8.95 -1.46
N GLY A 86 -19.63 7.96 -1.67
CA GLY A 86 -18.34 7.90 -0.95
C GLY A 86 -17.39 8.99 -1.40
N THR A 87 -16.53 9.43 -0.47
CA THR A 87 -15.51 10.46 -0.69
C THR A 87 -14.23 9.88 -1.27
N PRO A 88 -13.73 10.36 -2.44
CA PRO A 88 -12.49 9.88 -3.03
C PRO A 88 -11.27 10.43 -2.29
N VAL A 89 -10.27 9.55 -2.11
CA VAL A 89 -8.96 9.90 -1.54
C VAL A 89 -7.88 9.19 -2.32
N VAL A 90 -6.91 9.95 -2.84
CA VAL A 90 -5.71 9.42 -3.50
C VAL A 90 -4.49 9.72 -2.65
N VAL A 91 -3.71 8.71 -2.38
CA VAL A 91 -2.54 8.79 -1.52
C VAL A 91 -1.30 8.38 -2.32
N ASP A 92 -0.34 9.28 -2.47
CA ASP A 92 0.95 8.96 -3.08
C ASP A 92 1.81 8.20 -2.08
N VAL A 93 2.18 6.98 -2.41
CA VAL A 93 2.88 6.06 -1.51
C VAL A 93 4.31 5.85 -1.99
N LEU A 94 5.26 6.08 -1.08
CA LEU A 94 6.68 5.88 -1.36
C LEU A 94 7.05 4.40 -1.20
N GLY A 95 7.69 3.84 -2.24
CA GLY A 95 8.23 2.48 -2.20
C GLY A 95 7.25 1.36 -2.51
N VAL A 96 6.04 1.67 -2.99
CA VAL A 96 5.10 0.67 -3.53
C VAL A 96 5.55 0.30 -4.94
N VAL A 97 6.05 -0.95 -5.10
CA VAL A 97 6.64 -1.40 -6.36
C VAL A 97 6.26 -2.85 -6.74
N CYS A 98 5.45 -3.54 -5.94
CA CYS A 98 5.11 -4.93 -6.18
C CYS A 98 3.75 -5.34 -5.59
N ASP A 99 3.20 -6.47 -6.07
CA ASP A 99 1.91 -7.01 -5.62
C ASP A 99 1.88 -7.34 -4.12
N PHE A 100 3.02 -7.70 -3.56
CA PHE A 100 3.13 -7.96 -2.12
C PHE A 100 2.89 -6.68 -1.32
N CYS A 101 3.37 -5.55 -1.83
CA CYS A 101 3.12 -4.23 -1.27
C CYS A 101 1.62 -3.89 -1.27
N ALA A 102 0.96 -4.12 -2.40
CA ALA A 102 -0.48 -3.92 -2.54
C ALA A 102 -1.28 -4.78 -1.56
N THR A 103 -0.89 -6.05 -1.39
CA THR A 103 -1.51 -6.97 -0.44
C THR A 103 -1.39 -6.48 1.01
N ALA A 104 -0.21 -5.97 1.42
CA ALA A 104 0.01 -5.43 2.76
C ALA A 104 -0.88 -4.20 3.03
N MET A 105 -0.97 -3.28 2.07
CA MET A 105 -1.84 -2.12 2.14
C MET A 105 -3.31 -2.52 2.23
N ASN A 106 -3.77 -3.39 1.33
CA ASN A 106 -5.14 -3.91 1.33
C ASN A 106 -5.48 -4.55 2.69
N LYS A 107 -4.59 -5.36 3.26
CA LYS A 107 -4.80 -6.02 4.56
C LYS A 107 -5.00 -5.04 5.71
N VAL A 108 -4.35 -3.88 5.68
CA VAL A 108 -4.44 -2.88 6.75
C VAL A 108 -5.69 -2.01 6.58
N PHE A 109 -5.95 -1.51 5.37
CA PHE A 109 -7.02 -0.56 5.12
C PHE A 109 -8.40 -1.22 4.99
N SER A 110 -8.51 -2.44 4.44
CA SER A 110 -9.80 -3.15 4.33
C SER A 110 -10.43 -3.52 5.68
N LYS A 111 -9.66 -3.46 6.77
CA LYS A 111 -10.18 -3.67 8.13
C LYS A 111 -10.89 -2.44 8.71
N ARG A 112 -10.86 -1.33 7.99
CA ARG A 112 -11.46 -0.08 8.44
C ARG A 112 -12.90 0.02 7.97
N ASN A 113 -13.83 0.20 8.92
CA ASN A 113 -15.25 0.36 8.59
C ASN A 113 -15.54 1.66 7.82
N GLU A 114 -14.64 2.63 7.91
CA GLU A 114 -14.72 3.90 7.21
C GLU A 114 -14.41 3.77 5.71
N VAL A 115 -13.74 2.69 5.30
CA VAL A 115 -13.32 2.47 3.91
C VAL A 115 -14.36 1.65 3.16
N ALA A 116 -14.97 2.26 2.13
CA ALA A 116 -15.94 1.61 1.24
C ALA A 116 -15.26 0.79 0.15
N ALA A 117 -14.17 1.31 -0.41
CA ALA A 117 -13.39 0.65 -1.45
C ALA A 117 -11.91 1.04 -1.35
N ILE A 118 -11.06 0.12 -1.82
CA ILE A 118 -9.61 0.30 -1.84
C ILE A 118 -9.03 -0.32 -3.11
N TYR A 119 -8.08 0.40 -3.72
CA TYR A 119 -7.26 -0.11 -4.81
C TYR A 119 -5.84 0.45 -4.74
N VAL A 120 -4.83 -0.41 -4.88
CA VAL A 120 -3.43 0.01 -4.96
C VAL A 120 -2.98 -0.03 -6.41
N ASP A 121 -2.70 1.14 -6.98
CA ASP A 121 -2.19 1.29 -8.33
C ASP A 121 -0.66 1.30 -8.29
N LEU A 122 -0.05 0.24 -8.78
CA LEU A 122 1.40 0.06 -8.75
C LEU A 122 2.11 0.92 -9.81
N ASP A 123 1.45 1.20 -10.92
CA ASP A 123 1.99 2.02 -12.00
C ASP A 123 2.08 3.49 -11.58
N LYS A 124 1.01 3.98 -10.96
CA LYS A 124 0.93 5.35 -10.42
C LYS A 124 1.55 5.48 -9.03
N LYS A 125 1.89 4.36 -8.37
CA LYS A 125 2.38 4.31 -6.98
C LYS A 125 1.41 4.98 -6.01
N THR A 126 0.11 4.78 -6.21
CA THR A 126 -0.93 5.38 -5.41
C THR A 126 -1.80 4.34 -4.72
N LEU A 127 -2.25 4.71 -3.52
CA LEU A 127 -3.34 4.04 -2.83
C LEU A 127 -4.62 4.86 -3.07
N ASN A 128 -5.60 4.25 -3.69
CA ASN A 128 -6.90 4.83 -3.98
C ASN A 128 -7.90 4.31 -2.95
N LEU A 129 -8.55 5.22 -2.24
CA LEU A 129 -9.56 4.92 -1.23
C LEU A 129 -10.85 5.63 -1.58
N VAL A 130 -11.97 5.00 -1.22
CA VAL A 130 -13.25 5.69 -1.11
C VAL A 130 -13.72 5.53 0.33
N ILE A 131 -13.97 6.65 0.99
CA ILE A 131 -14.47 6.70 2.37
C ILE A 131 -15.99 6.67 2.32
N ASN A 132 -16.61 5.86 3.19
CA ASN A 132 -18.06 5.76 3.28
C ASN A 132 -18.68 7.13 3.57
N ASP A 133 -19.84 7.39 2.98
CA ASP A 133 -20.63 8.59 3.28
C ASP A 133 -20.89 8.70 4.80
N GLY A 134 -20.75 9.91 5.32
CA GLY A 134 -20.90 10.18 6.75
C GLY A 134 -19.79 9.66 7.66
N SER A 135 -18.75 9.02 7.10
CA SER A 135 -17.56 8.58 7.83
C SER A 135 -16.38 9.55 7.60
N ASP A 136 -15.42 9.55 8.53
CA ASP A 136 -14.19 10.31 8.40
C ASP A 136 -12.97 9.44 8.68
N LEU A 137 -11.98 9.52 7.82
CA LEU A 137 -10.65 8.92 8.00
C LEU A 137 -9.61 10.02 7.78
N SER A 138 -9.13 10.62 8.86
CA SER A 138 -8.20 11.75 8.78
C SER A 138 -6.86 11.38 8.16
N ASP A 139 -6.14 12.36 7.61
CA ASP A 139 -4.82 12.17 7.01
C ASP A 139 -3.82 11.51 7.98
N LYS A 140 -3.84 11.92 9.25
CA LYS A 140 -3.01 11.30 10.30
C LYS A 140 -3.31 9.82 10.51
N GLN A 141 -4.58 9.41 10.37
CA GLN A 141 -4.96 8.00 10.44
C GLN A 141 -4.50 7.24 9.21
N ILE A 142 -4.63 7.83 8.03
CA ILE A 142 -4.13 7.26 6.76
C ILE A 142 -2.62 7.07 6.84
N GLU A 143 -1.85 8.07 7.28
CA GLU A 143 -0.40 7.97 7.49
C GLU A 143 -0.03 6.86 8.46
N LYS A 144 -0.74 6.76 9.59
CA LYS A 144 -0.52 5.72 10.59
C LYS A 144 -0.76 4.33 10.01
N LEU A 145 -1.82 4.14 9.24
CA LEU A 145 -2.17 2.87 8.59
C LEU A 145 -1.14 2.49 7.51
N ALA A 146 -0.71 3.44 6.68
CA ALA A 146 0.35 3.21 5.71
C ALA A 146 1.66 2.80 6.38
N LYS A 147 2.01 3.46 7.50
CA LYS A 147 3.18 3.11 8.31
C LYS A 147 3.08 1.72 8.93
N GLN A 148 1.89 1.28 9.34
CA GLN A 148 1.64 -0.10 9.80
C GLN A 148 1.83 -1.13 8.67
N ALA A 149 1.52 -0.76 7.44
CA ALA A 149 1.80 -1.58 6.26
C ALA A 149 3.26 -1.55 5.83
N GLY A 150 4.12 -0.71 6.46
CA GLY A 150 5.55 -0.59 6.17
C GLY A 150 5.90 0.52 5.16
N TYR A 151 4.95 1.44 4.86
CA TYR A 151 5.12 2.46 3.82
C TYR A 151 5.07 3.88 4.37
N ARG A 152 5.59 4.82 3.58
CA ARG A 152 5.51 6.26 3.83
C ARG A 152 4.63 6.92 2.77
N ILE A 153 4.01 8.02 3.14
CA ILE A 153 3.16 8.82 2.27
C ILE A 153 3.94 10.06 1.83
N ALA A 154 3.79 10.43 0.56
CA ALA A 154 4.32 11.68 0.01
C ALA A 154 3.25 12.77 -0.01
N ALA A 155 2.01 12.44 -0.41
CA ALA A 155 0.89 13.38 -0.48
C ALA A 155 -0.44 12.64 -0.31
N ILE A 156 -1.46 13.38 0.13
CA ILE A 156 -2.86 12.94 0.20
C ILE A 156 -3.70 13.98 -0.52
N ARG A 157 -4.53 13.54 -1.46
CA ARG A 157 -5.51 14.36 -2.19
C ARG A 157 -6.89 13.85 -1.91
N ARG A 158 -7.84 14.77 -1.77
CA ARG A 158 -9.24 14.47 -1.45
C ARG A 158 -10.20 15.17 -2.43
N ASP A 159 -11.41 14.67 -2.48
CA ASP A 159 -12.51 15.27 -3.24
C ASP A 159 -12.10 15.64 -4.67
N ASN A 160 -12.23 16.91 -5.05
CA ASN A 160 -11.92 17.40 -6.38
C ASN A 160 -10.46 17.16 -6.79
N GLU A 161 -9.51 17.34 -5.86
CA GLU A 161 -8.09 17.09 -6.13
C GLU A 161 -7.82 15.60 -6.44
N ALA A 162 -8.53 14.70 -5.78
CA ALA A 162 -8.45 13.26 -6.06
C ALA A 162 -9.08 12.90 -7.41
N MET A 163 -10.04 13.70 -7.88
CA MET A 163 -10.74 13.52 -9.17
C MET A 163 -10.04 14.24 -10.33
N GLY A 164 -9.02 15.06 -10.06
CA GLY A 164 -8.27 15.81 -11.08
C GLY A 164 -8.84 17.18 -11.43
N GLY A 165 -9.58 17.77 -10.51
CA GLY A 165 -10.17 19.12 -10.59
C GLY A 165 -9.31 20.18 -9.92
#